data_5ca3e2fff0b3ec076386839c4675af44
#
_entry.id   5ca3e2fff0b3ec076386839c4675af44
#
_cell.length_a   1.000
_cell.length_b   1.000
_cell.length_c   1.000
_cell.angle_alpha   90.00
_cell.angle_beta   90.00
_cell.angle_gamma   90.00
#
_symmetry.space_group_name_H-M   'P 1'
#
loop_
_entity.id
_entity.type
_entity.pdbx_description
1 polymer ?
#
loop_
_entity_poly.entity_id
_entity_poly.type
_entity_poly.pdbx_seq_one_letter_code
_entity_poly.pdbx_strand_id
1 'polypeptide(L)'
;SSVADREGRLYYQIMHNRVTRQINSGHKLLPSEWAALRAGLLRPDCKPRHAYLVALKSRIAEDIARLECIISRLEHTGESYTAGDVVARYLTPSDAGGFFSFARSLVGQLRQIGKIRTGERYTTVLNSFGRFRRNTEVSWDEMDSDLMIEYETYLKSRGVCPNTSSYYMRGLRAIYNRAVEKKMTVQRDPFKYVYTGIGKTVKRAVPLKVIRQIRDLDLALFSAMDFARDIFMFSFYTRGMSFIDMAYLKKKDLQNGILSYRRQKTGQQLFVKWEKPMQEIVDKYDTNATPYLLPVIRDMHADARRQYKNAAHLVNDKLKKLGEQLGLDIPLTSYVARHGWASIAKDRNIPLAIISEAMGHDSEKTTRIYLASLDTSAVDKANSRILKAL
;
A
#
# COMPACT_ATOMS: atom_id res chain seq x y z
N SER A 1 48.12 19.27 2.28
CA SER A 1 49.57 19.02 2.30
C SER A 1 50.28 20.20 1.63
N SER A 2 51.36 20.68 2.22
CA SER A 2 52.22 21.69 1.61
C SER A 2 53.23 21.07 0.61
N VAL A 3 53.24 19.76 0.44
CA VAL A 3 54.09 19.00 -0.45
C VAL A 3 53.30 18.64 -1.71
N ALA A 4 53.79 19.07 -2.89
CA ALA A 4 53.07 19.00 -4.15
C ALA A 4 52.60 17.59 -4.56
N ASP A 5 53.38 16.56 -4.24
CA ASP A 5 53.11 15.17 -4.66
C ASP A 5 52.59 14.25 -3.54
N ARG A 6 52.13 14.82 -2.43
CA ARG A 6 51.59 14.04 -1.31
C ARG A 6 50.12 14.34 -1.08
N GLU A 7 49.29 13.30 -0.98
CA GLU A 7 47.88 13.43 -0.63
C GLU A 7 47.71 14.06 0.75
N GLY A 8 46.88 15.10 0.81
CA GLY A 8 46.44 15.76 2.04
C GLY A 8 45.04 15.29 2.44
N ARG A 9 44.74 15.28 3.74
CA ARG A 9 43.40 15.02 4.27
C ARG A 9 42.49 16.25 4.05
N LEU A 10 41.27 16.00 3.62
CA LEU A 10 40.24 17.04 3.49
C LEU A 10 39.46 17.20 4.82
N TYR A 11 39.29 18.44 5.23
CA TYR A 11 38.54 18.81 6.44
C TYR A 11 37.45 19.82 6.10
N TYR A 12 36.27 19.70 6.72
CA TYR A 12 35.29 20.79 6.81
C TYR A 12 35.64 21.67 8.00
N GLN A 13 35.68 22.97 7.80
CA GLN A 13 35.99 23.94 8.85
C GLN A 13 34.72 24.74 9.17
N ILE A 14 34.29 24.70 10.41
CA ILE A 14 33.12 25.39 10.93
C ILE A 14 33.62 26.46 11.87
N MET A 15 33.18 27.70 11.60
CA MET A 15 33.54 28.86 12.42
C MET A 15 32.26 29.53 12.94
N HIS A 16 32.14 29.67 14.25
CA HIS A 16 31.05 30.37 14.90
C HIS A 16 31.58 31.10 16.15
N ASN A 17 31.23 32.39 16.32
CA ASN A 17 31.67 33.24 17.45
C ASN A 17 33.18 33.18 17.72
N ARG A 18 33.99 33.30 16.65
CA ARG A 18 35.47 33.22 16.68
C ARG A 18 36.05 31.86 17.12
N VAL A 19 35.21 30.83 17.34
CA VAL A 19 35.63 29.47 17.65
C VAL A 19 35.60 28.65 16.38
N THR A 20 36.73 28.00 16.08
CA THR A 20 36.86 27.14 14.91
C THR A 20 36.88 25.67 15.32
N ARG A 21 36.15 24.81 14.61
CA ARG A 21 36.16 23.36 14.73
C ARG A 21 36.35 22.73 13.36
N GLN A 22 36.98 21.55 13.32
CA GLN A 22 37.24 20.84 12.07
C GLN A 22 36.63 19.43 12.12
N ILE A 23 36.06 19.01 11.00
CA ILE A 23 35.53 17.66 10.78
C ILE A 23 36.37 17.00 9.70
N ASN A 24 36.94 15.82 9.99
CA ASN A 24 37.65 15.04 9.01
C ASN A 24 36.65 14.42 8.02
N SER A 25 36.75 14.73 6.74
CA SER A 25 35.87 14.20 5.69
C SER A 25 36.13 12.73 5.37
N GLY A 26 37.24 12.15 5.86
CA GLY A 26 37.70 10.80 5.49
C GLY A 26 38.39 10.70 4.12
N HIS A 27 38.41 11.79 3.37
CA HIS A 27 38.96 11.81 2.00
C HIS A 27 40.36 12.40 1.94
N LYS A 28 41.14 11.91 0.97
CA LYS A 28 42.47 12.40 0.68
C LYS A 28 42.58 12.84 -0.78
N LEU A 29 43.25 13.96 -1.03
CA LEU A 29 43.42 14.58 -2.34
C LEU A 29 44.83 15.08 -2.53
N LEU A 30 45.30 15.09 -3.77
CA LEU A 30 46.49 15.85 -4.17
C LEU A 30 46.15 17.34 -4.21
N PRO A 31 47.11 18.24 -3.94
CA PRO A 31 46.89 19.69 -4.05
C PRO A 31 46.39 20.13 -5.43
N SER A 32 46.89 19.51 -6.51
CA SER A 32 46.43 19.73 -7.88
C SER A 32 44.98 19.32 -8.12
N GLU A 33 44.54 18.17 -7.56
CA GLU A 33 43.20 17.68 -7.63
C GLU A 33 42.22 18.60 -6.88
N TRP A 34 42.63 19.10 -5.71
CA TRP A 34 41.87 20.08 -4.93
C TRP A 34 41.68 21.39 -5.68
N ALA A 35 42.74 21.91 -6.31
CA ALA A 35 42.70 23.11 -7.14
C ALA A 35 41.71 22.92 -8.32
N ALA A 36 41.77 21.79 -9.02
CA ALA A 36 40.90 21.45 -10.14
C ALA A 36 39.43 21.32 -9.69
N LEU A 37 39.16 20.72 -8.53
CA LEU A 37 37.82 20.59 -7.92
C LEU A 37 37.24 21.96 -7.62
N ARG A 38 38.00 22.87 -7.00
CA ARG A 38 37.55 24.25 -6.67
C ARG A 38 37.31 25.09 -7.92
N ALA A 39 38.13 24.95 -8.95
CA ALA A 39 38.00 25.71 -10.19
C ALA A 39 36.90 25.16 -11.12
N GLY A 40 36.26 24.02 -10.79
CA GLY A 40 35.30 23.37 -11.66
C GLY A 40 35.89 22.76 -12.94
N LEU A 41 37.21 22.66 -13.02
CA LEU A 41 38.01 22.25 -14.22
C LEU A 41 38.27 20.74 -14.32
N LEU A 42 37.40 19.91 -13.74
CA LEU A 42 37.46 18.47 -13.92
C LEU A 42 37.10 18.13 -15.38
N ARG A 43 38.14 17.87 -16.22
CA ARG A 43 37.92 17.41 -17.58
C ARG A 43 37.42 15.96 -17.55
N PRO A 44 36.44 15.58 -18.40
CA PRO A 44 36.00 14.19 -18.50
C PRO A 44 37.19 13.32 -18.98
N ASP A 45 37.64 12.43 -18.13
CA ASP A 45 38.63 11.41 -18.43
C ASP A 45 38.17 10.06 -17.93
N CYS A 46 38.33 9.00 -18.71
CA CYS A 46 37.84 7.65 -18.42
C CYS A 46 38.66 6.89 -17.35
N LYS A 47 39.53 7.55 -16.62
CA LYS A 47 40.36 6.92 -15.58
C LYS A 47 39.55 6.73 -14.27
N PRO A 48 39.79 5.62 -13.53
CA PRO A 48 39.14 5.36 -12.26
C PRO A 48 39.25 6.51 -11.24
N ARG A 49 40.37 7.21 -11.22
CA ARG A 49 40.59 8.37 -10.33
C ARG A 49 39.70 9.55 -10.67
N HIS A 50 39.38 9.77 -11.94
CA HIS A 50 38.46 10.82 -12.36
C HIS A 50 37.01 10.54 -11.87
N ALA A 51 36.54 9.30 -12.04
CA ALA A 51 35.23 8.89 -11.52
C ALA A 51 35.12 9.09 -9.99
N TYR A 52 36.20 8.79 -9.26
CA TYR A 52 36.32 9.05 -7.84
C TYR A 52 36.20 10.55 -7.53
N LEU A 53 36.88 11.43 -8.25
CA LEU A 53 36.86 12.88 -8.03
C LEU A 53 35.45 13.49 -8.34
N VAL A 54 34.78 13.01 -9.37
CA VAL A 54 33.41 13.41 -9.69
C VAL A 54 32.44 13.00 -8.57
N ALA A 55 32.53 11.75 -8.12
CA ALA A 55 31.71 11.25 -7.00
C ALA A 55 32.01 12.02 -5.69
N LEU A 56 33.29 12.32 -5.46
CA LEU A 56 33.73 13.10 -4.31
C LEU A 56 33.20 14.52 -4.34
N LYS A 57 33.16 15.19 -5.50
CA LYS A 57 32.55 16.51 -5.65
C LYS A 57 31.08 16.54 -5.22
N SER A 58 30.31 15.56 -5.68
CA SER A 58 28.89 15.43 -5.28
C SER A 58 28.76 15.20 -3.77
N ARG A 59 29.60 14.34 -3.20
CA ARG A 59 29.56 14.05 -1.76
C ARG A 59 29.97 15.23 -0.90
N ILE A 60 30.97 16.03 -1.32
CA ILE A 60 31.34 17.28 -0.64
C ILE A 60 30.18 18.28 -0.67
N ALA A 61 29.47 18.40 -1.79
CA ALA A 61 28.31 19.27 -1.91
C ALA A 61 27.17 18.83 -0.98
N GLU A 62 26.91 17.52 -0.88
CA GLU A 62 25.92 16.94 0.03
C GLU A 62 26.29 17.19 1.50
N ASP A 63 27.56 17.01 1.87
CA ASP A 63 28.05 17.26 3.22
C ASP A 63 27.95 18.74 3.62
N ILE A 64 28.27 19.65 2.69
CA ILE A 64 28.14 21.10 2.90
C ILE A 64 26.66 21.46 3.09
N ALA A 65 25.77 20.99 2.22
CA ALA A 65 24.32 21.23 2.35
C ALA A 65 23.78 20.72 3.69
N ARG A 66 24.27 19.55 4.17
CA ARG A 66 23.92 19.01 5.48
C ARG A 66 24.39 19.91 6.63
N LEU A 67 25.60 20.41 6.56
CA LEU A 67 26.15 21.34 7.55
C LEU A 67 25.38 22.65 7.58
N GLU A 68 25.06 23.24 6.42
CA GLU A 68 24.25 24.46 6.29
C GLU A 68 22.85 24.24 6.87
N CYS A 69 22.24 23.10 6.61
CA CYS A 69 20.93 22.74 7.18
C CYS A 69 20.99 22.65 8.72
N ILE A 70 22.05 22.08 9.30
CA ILE A 70 22.25 22.00 10.76
C ILE A 70 22.39 23.42 11.34
N ILE A 71 23.17 24.29 10.69
CA ILE A 71 23.40 25.67 11.12
C ILE A 71 22.07 26.47 11.07
N SER A 72 21.39 26.46 9.94
CA SER A 72 20.10 27.14 9.78
C SER A 72 19.06 26.72 10.84
N ARG A 73 19.05 25.46 11.22
CA ARG A 73 18.16 24.97 12.29
C ARG A 73 18.53 25.54 13.66
N LEU A 74 19.80 25.54 13.97
CA LEU A 74 20.27 26.10 15.24
C LEU A 74 19.94 27.57 15.33
N GLU A 75 20.06 28.33 14.23
CA GLU A 75 19.66 29.75 14.14
C GLU A 75 18.15 29.95 14.33
N HIS A 76 17.31 29.07 13.76
CA HIS A 76 15.85 29.15 13.90
C HIS A 76 15.32 28.78 15.29
N THR A 77 16.07 28.03 16.12
CA THR A 77 15.63 27.69 17.49
C THR A 77 15.74 28.89 18.44
N GLY A 78 16.47 29.95 18.06
CA GLY A 78 16.69 31.13 18.91
C GLY A 78 17.57 30.86 20.14
N GLU A 79 18.06 29.64 20.31
CA GLU A 79 18.99 29.25 21.37
C GLU A 79 20.44 29.55 20.97
N SER A 80 21.27 29.94 21.93
CA SER A 80 22.71 30.10 21.67
C SER A 80 23.35 28.75 21.39
N TYR A 81 24.12 28.64 20.31
CA TYR A 81 24.84 27.43 19.95
C TYR A 81 26.33 27.72 19.70
N THR A 82 27.16 26.69 19.73
CA THR A 82 28.60 26.74 19.50
C THR A 82 28.98 26.00 18.22
N ALA A 83 30.19 26.25 17.67
CA ALA A 83 30.75 25.45 16.61
C ALA A 83 30.87 23.95 16.99
N GLY A 84 31.03 23.68 18.31
CA GLY A 84 31.04 22.32 18.83
C GLY A 84 29.69 21.61 18.69
N ASP A 85 28.58 22.33 18.89
CA ASP A 85 27.24 21.77 18.74
C ASP A 85 26.92 21.39 17.28
N VAL A 86 27.40 22.18 16.33
CA VAL A 86 27.32 21.86 14.89
C VAL A 86 28.10 20.58 14.59
N VAL A 87 29.33 20.47 15.10
CA VAL A 87 30.19 19.28 14.91
C VAL A 87 29.56 18.06 15.58
N ALA A 88 29.08 18.18 16.82
CA ALA A 88 28.42 17.09 17.53
C ALA A 88 27.20 16.56 16.77
N ARG A 89 26.34 17.46 16.23
CA ARG A 89 25.16 17.08 15.44
C ARG A 89 25.55 16.47 14.08
N TYR A 90 26.63 16.93 13.46
CA TYR A 90 27.12 16.36 12.21
C TYR A 90 27.76 14.98 12.40
N LEU A 91 28.58 14.82 13.46
CA LEU A 91 29.27 13.58 13.81
C LEU A 91 28.39 12.58 14.52
N THR A 92 27.31 13.03 15.19
CA THR A 92 26.30 12.09 15.66
C THR A 92 25.85 11.32 14.45
N PRO A 93 26.14 10.01 14.35
CA PRO A 93 25.59 9.22 13.29
C PRO A 93 24.09 9.49 13.31
N SER A 94 23.50 9.76 12.18
CA SER A 94 22.06 9.56 12.03
C SER A 94 21.81 8.04 12.10
N ASP A 95 22.17 7.42 13.24
CA ASP A 95 21.77 6.07 13.62
C ASP A 95 20.26 5.97 13.86
N ALA A 96 19.58 7.08 13.99
CA ALA A 96 18.21 7.19 13.55
C ALA A 96 18.23 7.29 12.02
N GLY A 97 18.43 6.17 11.37
CA GLY A 97 18.28 6.06 9.91
C GLY A 97 17.07 6.87 9.46
N GLY A 98 17.15 7.58 8.33
CA GLY A 98 16.08 8.43 7.84
C GLY A 98 14.76 7.66 7.68
N PHE A 99 13.75 8.34 7.21
CA PHE A 99 12.39 7.79 7.09
C PHE A 99 12.34 6.44 6.36
N PHE A 100 13.05 6.29 5.22
CA PHE A 100 13.04 5.04 4.46
C PHE A 100 13.73 3.88 5.19
N SER A 101 14.85 4.15 5.85
CA SER A 101 15.60 3.14 6.60
C SER A 101 14.75 2.60 7.76
N PHE A 102 14.13 3.49 8.53
CA PHE A 102 13.18 3.12 9.58
C PHE A 102 11.99 2.34 9.02
N ALA A 103 11.38 2.82 7.94
CA ALA A 103 10.21 2.21 7.35
C ALA A 103 10.49 0.79 6.82
N ARG A 104 11.68 0.56 6.22
CA ARG A 104 12.12 -0.78 5.79
C ARG A 104 12.28 -1.74 6.97
N SER A 105 12.91 -1.28 8.05
CA SER A 105 13.04 -2.05 9.29
C SER A 105 11.66 -2.42 9.86
N LEU A 106 10.73 -1.45 9.90
CA LEU A 106 9.35 -1.68 10.33
C LEU A 106 8.62 -2.71 9.46
N VAL A 107 8.81 -2.68 8.14
CA VAL A 107 8.25 -3.69 7.22
C VAL A 107 8.83 -5.08 7.53
N GLY A 108 10.13 -5.18 7.81
CA GLY A 108 10.77 -6.43 8.24
C GLY A 108 10.13 -6.99 9.51
N GLN A 109 10.00 -6.17 10.55
CA GLN A 109 9.34 -6.54 11.81
C GLN A 109 7.89 -7.01 11.61
N LEU A 110 7.12 -6.30 10.78
CA LEU A 110 5.73 -6.68 10.48
C LEU A 110 5.63 -8.04 9.80
N ARG A 111 6.56 -8.38 8.91
CA ARG A 111 6.63 -9.70 8.28
C ARG A 111 6.95 -10.80 9.27
N GLN A 112 7.92 -10.57 10.17
CA GLN A 112 8.32 -11.54 11.21
C GLN A 112 7.17 -11.87 12.17
N ILE A 113 6.36 -10.88 12.57
CA ILE A 113 5.19 -11.09 13.43
C ILE A 113 3.92 -11.51 12.66
N GLY A 114 4.05 -11.94 11.39
CA GLY A 114 2.93 -12.46 10.59
C GLY A 114 1.96 -11.40 10.03
N LYS A 115 2.20 -10.09 10.25
CA LYS A 115 1.37 -9.00 9.69
C LYS A 115 1.73 -8.70 8.23
N ILE A 116 1.76 -9.74 7.40
CA ILE A 116 2.25 -9.71 6.01
C ILE A 116 1.52 -8.63 5.18
N ARG A 117 0.18 -8.55 5.26
CA ARG A 117 -0.61 -7.57 4.48
C ARG A 117 -0.28 -6.11 4.82
N THR A 118 -0.02 -5.82 6.10
CA THR A 118 0.39 -4.48 6.54
C THR A 118 1.79 -4.16 6.01
N GLY A 119 2.71 -5.13 6.06
CA GLY A 119 4.05 -5.01 5.48
C GLY A 119 4.00 -4.73 3.98
N GLU A 120 3.19 -5.47 3.21
CA GLU A 120 2.99 -5.24 1.77
C GLU A 120 2.41 -3.85 1.48
N ARG A 121 1.43 -3.42 2.28
CA ARG A 121 0.87 -2.07 2.17
C ARG A 121 1.95 -1.00 2.35
N TYR A 122 2.76 -1.11 3.39
CA TYR A 122 3.85 -0.15 3.64
C TYR A 122 4.89 -0.20 2.52
N THR A 123 5.26 -1.38 2.02
CA THR A 123 6.16 -1.52 0.86
C THR A 123 5.60 -0.79 -0.37
N THR A 124 4.31 -0.93 -0.66
CA THR A 124 3.66 -0.22 -1.79
C THR A 124 3.72 1.29 -1.63
N VAL A 125 3.45 1.79 -0.42
CA VAL A 125 3.53 3.22 -0.08
C VAL A 125 4.95 3.75 -0.23
N LEU A 126 5.93 3.03 0.31
CA LEU A 126 7.35 3.38 0.23
C LEU A 126 7.86 3.39 -1.21
N ASN A 127 7.46 2.43 -2.03
CA ASN A 127 7.83 2.40 -3.45
C ASN A 127 7.26 3.61 -4.22
N SER A 128 6.06 4.08 -3.88
CA SER A 128 5.48 5.27 -4.51
C SER A 128 6.21 6.54 -4.06
N PHE A 129 6.46 6.70 -2.76
CA PHE A 129 7.18 7.84 -2.21
C PHE A 129 8.65 7.85 -2.63
N GLY A 130 9.28 6.66 -2.70
CA GLY A 130 10.66 6.50 -3.20
C GLY A 130 10.82 6.96 -4.65
N ARG A 131 9.85 6.66 -5.54
CA ARG A 131 9.88 7.17 -6.92
C ARG A 131 9.82 8.71 -6.97
N PHE A 132 9.02 9.33 -6.13
CA PHE A 132 8.96 10.79 -6.02
C PHE A 132 10.32 11.35 -5.54
N ARG A 133 10.91 10.76 -4.52
CA ARG A 133 12.21 11.16 -3.95
C ARG A 133 13.42 10.61 -4.69
N ARG A 134 13.26 9.95 -5.84
CA ARG A 134 14.33 9.27 -6.60
C ARG A 134 15.16 8.30 -5.76
N ASN A 135 14.51 7.64 -4.79
CA ASN A 135 15.07 6.76 -3.79
C ASN A 135 16.14 7.40 -2.87
N THR A 136 16.18 8.72 -2.80
CA THR A 136 17.02 9.45 -1.83
C THR A 136 16.39 9.33 -0.44
N GLU A 137 17.23 9.10 0.58
CA GLU A 137 16.78 9.05 1.97
C GLU A 137 16.18 10.41 2.37
N VAL A 138 15.18 10.37 3.24
CA VAL A 138 14.52 11.57 3.77
C VAL A 138 14.80 11.67 5.26
N SER A 139 15.40 12.75 5.68
CA SER A 139 15.63 13.01 7.09
C SER A 139 14.30 13.28 7.81
N TRP A 140 14.25 13.04 9.13
CA TRP A 140 13.03 13.29 9.90
C TRP A 140 12.59 14.76 9.88
N ASP A 141 13.51 15.66 9.67
CA ASP A 141 13.23 17.10 9.64
C ASP A 141 12.70 17.55 8.27
N GLU A 142 13.06 16.83 7.19
CA GLU A 142 12.47 17.03 5.86
C GLU A 142 11.04 16.47 5.77
N MET A 143 10.62 15.64 6.73
CA MET A 143 9.25 15.11 6.79
C MET A 143 8.30 16.18 7.35
N ASP A 144 8.07 17.21 6.58
CA ASP A 144 7.19 18.35 6.90
C ASP A 144 5.93 18.38 6.01
N SER A 145 5.10 19.41 6.20
CA SER A 145 3.86 19.59 5.44
C SER A 145 4.11 19.98 3.99
N ASP A 146 5.19 20.71 3.71
CA ASP A 146 5.49 21.18 2.36
C ASP A 146 5.91 20.01 1.48
N LEU A 147 6.77 19.13 1.97
CA LEU A 147 7.13 17.88 1.30
C LEU A 147 5.89 17.00 1.00
N MET A 148 4.92 16.95 1.93
CA MET A 148 3.70 16.17 1.71
C MET A 148 2.78 16.81 0.68
N ILE A 149 2.70 18.14 0.61
CA ILE A 149 1.97 18.89 -0.41
C ILE A 149 2.61 18.67 -1.79
N GLU A 150 3.94 18.75 -1.87
CA GLU A 150 4.69 18.45 -3.11
C GLU A 150 4.43 17.01 -3.60
N TYR A 151 4.46 16.05 -2.69
CA TYR A 151 4.17 14.65 -3.04
C TYR A 151 2.72 14.46 -3.49
N GLU A 152 1.74 15.11 -2.86
CA GLU A 152 0.34 15.08 -3.32
C GLU A 152 0.20 15.68 -4.72
N THR A 153 0.86 16.79 -4.99
CA THR A 153 0.89 17.46 -6.29
C THR A 153 1.53 16.55 -7.36
N TYR A 154 2.65 15.90 -7.03
CA TYR A 154 3.26 14.89 -7.89
C TYR A 154 2.29 13.73 -8.21
N LEU A 155 1.57 13.21 -7.23
CA LEU A 155 0.58 12.16 -7.46
C LEU A 155 -0.56 12.62 -8.38
N LYS A 156 -1.05 13.85 -8.18
CA LYS A 156 -2.08 14.46 -9.04
C LYS A 156 -1.59 14.63 -10.48
N SER A 157 -0.36 15.11 -10.68
CA SER A 157 0.23 15.27 -12.02
C SER A 157 0.42 13.94 -12.76
N ARG A 158 0.52 12.83 -12.01
CA ARG A 158 0.59 11.46 -12.57
C ARG A 158 -0.78 10.82 -12.79
N GLY A 159 -1.87 11.56 -12.62
CA GLY A 159 -3.23 11.05 -12.79
C GLY A 159 -3.70 10.09 -11.68
N VAL A 160 -3.03 10.10 -10.51
CA VAL A 160 -3.43 9.23 -9.40
C VAL A 160 -4.74 9.74 -8.79
N CYS A 161 -5.74 8.85 -8.71
CA CYS A 161 -7.05 9.23 -8.17
C CYS A 161 -6.98 9.58 -6.65
N PRO A 162 -7.88 10.46 -6.14
CA PRO A 162 -7.83 10.96 -4.76
C PRO A 162 -7.81 9.87 -3.69
N ASN A 163 -8.56 8.78 -3.87
CA ASN A 163 -8.57 7.69 -2.90
C ASN A 163 -7.22 6.93 -2.84
N THR A 164 -6.50 6.82 -3.95
CA THR A 164 -5.17 6.22 -4.00
C THR A 164 -4.12 7.15 -3.40
N SER A 165 -4.20 8.47 -3.68
CA SER A 165 -3.36 9.47 -3.02
C SER A 165 -3.54 9.42 -1.50
N SER A 166 -4.79 9.47 -1.04
CA SER A 166 -5.13 9.32 0.38
C SER A 166 -4.62 8.01 1.00
N TYR A 167 -4.66 6.91 0.25
CA TYR A 167 -4.11 5.62 0.70
C TYR A 167 -2.59 5.73 0.96
N TYR A 168 -1.84 6.41 0.07
CA TYR A 168 -0.42 6.64 0.26
C TYR A 168 -0.16 7.55 1.46
N MET A 169 -0.85 8.69 1.56
CA MET A 169 -0.71 9.63 2.68
C MET A 169 -1.00 8.98 4.02
N ARG A 170 -2.07 8.21 4.14
CA ARG A 170 -2.40 7.46 5.37
C ARG A 170 -1.36 6.39 5.71
N GLY A 171 -0.73 5.79 4.71
CA GLY A 171 0.35 4.83 4.91
C GLY A 171 1.61 5.50 5.45
N LEU A 172 2.05 6.61 4.85
CA LEU A 172 3.18 7.41 5.31
C LEU A 172 2.93 7.96 6.71
N ARG A 173 1.74 8.51 6.98
CA ARG A 173 1.34 9.01 8.32
C ARG A 173 1.44 7.92 9.38
N ALA A 174 1.00 6.70 9.07
CA ALA A 174 1.08 5.59 10.02
C ALA A 174 2.53 5.19 10.33
N ILE A 175 3.44 5.26 9.36
CA ILE A 175 4.87 5.01 9.56
C ILE A 175 5.48 6.14 10.37
N TYR A 176 5.21 7.40 10.03
CA TYR A 176 5.70 8.59 10.72
C TYR A 176 5.29 8.59 12.20
N ASN A 177 4.01 8.35 12.50
CA ASN A 177 3.51 8.32 13.88
C ASN A 177 4.23 7.23 14.71
N ARG A 178 4.58 6.09 14.11
CA ARG A 178 5.38 5.07 14.81
C ARG A 178 6.80 5.52 15.10
N ALA A 179 7.39 6.37 14.27
CA ALA A 179 8.69 6.97 14.55
C ALA A 179 8.60 7.98 15.69
N VAL A 180 7.52 8.77 15.74
CA VAL A 180 7.23 9.66 16.87
C VAL A 180 7.05 8.87 18.18
N GLU A 181 6.26 7.79 18.17
CA GLU A 181 6.09 6.89 19.32
C GLU A 181 7.43 6.31 19.82
N LYS A 182 8.34 6.01 18.89
CA LYS A 182 9.70 5.53 19.20
C LYS A 182 10.70 6.65 19.54
N LYS A 183 10.25 7.90 19.63
CA LYS A 183 11.07 9.09 19.92
C LYS A 183 12.21 9.34 18.92
N MET A 184 12.06 8.89 17.68
CA MET A 184 13.03 9.13 16.60
C MET A 184 12.87 10.53 16.00
N THR A 185 11.68 11.11 16.12
CA THR A 185 11.35 12.46 15.70
C THR A 185 10.25 13.02 16.61
N VAL A 186 10.04 14.33 16.56
CA VAL A 186 8.91 15.00 17.23
C VAL A 186 7.71 15.12 16.31
N GLN A 187 6.50 15.23 16.86
CA GLN A 187 5.30 15.41 16.06
C GLN A 187 5.26 16.83 15.46
N ARG A 188 5.20 16.90 14.12
CA ARG A 188 5.13 18.14 13.33
C ARG A 188 3.91 18.20 12.42
N ASP A 189 3.02 17.21 12.52
CA ASP A 189 1.80 17.06 11.73
C ASP A 189 1.97 17.24 10.20
N PRO A 190 2.94 16.56 9.55
CA PRO A 190 3.24 16.77 8.14
C PRO A 190 2.06 16.46 7.20
N PHE A 191 1.05 15.74 7.67
CA PHE A 191 -0.11 15.35 6.88
C PHE A 191 -1.35 16.23 7.09
N LYS A 192 -1.19 17.40 7.76
CA LYS A 192 -2.31 18.29 8.10
C LYS A 192 -3.02 18.86 6.88
N TYR A 193 -2.27 19.19 5.84
CA TYR A 193 -2.78 19.93 4.67
C TYR A 193 -2.98 19.05 3.43
N VAL A 194 -2.78 17.74 3.51
CA VAL A 194 -3.02 16.80 2.41
C VAL A 194 -4.26 15.95 2.63
N TYR A 195 -4.85 15.47 1.54
CA TYR A 195 -6.06 14.67 1.61
C TYR A 195 -5.80 13.28 2.17
N THR A 196 -6.35 12.99 3.34
CA THR A 196 -6.30 11.68 4.00
C THR A 196 -7.67 11.03 4.19
N GLY A 197 -8.71 11.60 3.59
CA GLY A 197 -10.08 11.11 3.64
C GLY A 197 -10.34 9.87 2.77
N ILE A 198 -11.60 9.43 2.74
CA ILE A 198 -12.07 8.36 1.86
C ILE A 198 -13.26 8.92 1.07
N GLY A 199 -13.05 9.17 -0.21
CA GLY A 199 -14.10 9.58 -1.12
C GLY A 199 -15.09 8.43 -1.39
N LYS A 200 -16.35 8.78 -1.58
CA LYS A 200 -17.38 7.82 -1.97
C LYS A 200 -17.01 7.18 -3.31
N THR A 201 -17.13 5.86 -3.41
CA THR A 201 -16.94 5.12 -4.65
C THR A 201 -18.25 4.50 -5.09
N VAL A 202 -18.53 4.55 -6.39
CA VAL A 202 -19.66 3.84 -6.98
C VAL A 202 -19.49 2.34 -6.71
N LYS A 203 -20.51 1.73 -6.12
CA LYS A 203 -20.53 0.29 -5.88
C LYS A 203 -20.95 -0.44 -7.16
N ARG A 204 -20.26 -1.53 -7.44
CA ARG A 204 -20.45 -2.32 -8.65
C ARG A 204 -21.32 -3.53 -8.35
N ALA A 205 -22.59 -3.30 -8.03
CA ALA A 205 -23.56 -4.39 -7.87
C ALA A 205 -24.21 -4.68 -9.22
N VAL A 206 -24.57 -5.94 -9.43
CA VAL A 206 -25.36 -6.40 -10.57
C VAL A 206 -26.69 -6.97 -10.09
N PRO A 207 -27.78 -6.78 -10.84
CA PRO A 207 -29.09 -7.30 -10.49
C PRO A 207 -29.14 -8.84 -10.59
N LEU A 208 -30.16 -9.45 -9.95
CA LEU A 208 -30.35 -10.90 -9.93
C LEU A 208 -30.45 -11.51 -11.34
N LYS A 209 -31.00 -10.76 -12.30
CA LYS A 209 -31.06 -11.19 -13.70
C LYS A 209 -29.66 -11.48 -14.25
N VAL A 210 -28.70 -10.58 -14.01
CA VAL A 210 -27.31 -10.73 -14.45
C VAL A 210 -26.62 -11.90 -13.72
N ILE A 211 -26.89 -12.08 -12.42
CA ILE A 211 -26.36 -13.26 -11.67
C ILE A 211 -26.84 -14.57 -12.33
N ARG A 212 -28.10 -14.66 -12.74
CA ARG A 212 -28.63 -15.82 -13.47
C ARG A 212 -27.93 -16.00 -14.83
N GLN A 213 -27.79 -14.93 -15.59
CA GLN A 213 -27.08 -14.99 -16.88
C GLN A 213 -25.64 -15.51 -16.71
N ILE A 214 -24.90 -15.01 -15.69
CA ILE A 214 -23.54 -15.49 -15.38
C ILE A 214 -23.55 -16.99 -15.04
N ARG A 215 -24.51 -17.44 -14.22
CA ARG A 215 -24.66 -18.83 -13.82
C ARG A 215 -24.88 -19.74 -15.02
N ASP A 216 -25.76 -19.32 -15.93
CA ASP A 216 -26.28 -20.14 -17.03
C ASP A 216 -25.41 -20.07 -18.29
N LEU A 217 -24.25 -19.40 -18.28
CA LEU A 217 -23.30 -19.36 -19.38
C LEU A 217 -22.75 -20.77 -19.67
N ASP A 218 -22.81 -21.19 -20.92
CA ASP A 218 -22.12 -22.37 -21.39
C ASP A 218 -20.64 -22.03 -21.66
N LEU A 219 -19.76 -22.52 -20.81
CA LEU A 219 -18.32 -22.28 -20.83
C LEU A 219 -17.50 -23.57 -20.93
N ALA A 220 -18.13 -24.69 -21.31
CA ALA A 220 -17.50 -26.01 -21.31
C ALA A 220 -16.17 -26.04 -22.12
N LEU A 221 -16.08 -25.23 -23.19
CA LEU A 221 -14.86 -25.12 -24.02
C LEU A 221 -13.81 -24.15 -23.45
N PHE A 222 -14.13 -23.41 -22.37
CA PHE A 222 -13.29 -22.34 -21.86
C PHE A 222 -12.95 -22.53 -20.38
N SER A 223 -12.18 -23.56 -20.06
CA SER A 223 -11.90 -24.02 -18.69
C SER A 223 -11.48 -22.89 -17.69
N ALA A 224 -10.71 -21.90 -18.14
CA ALA A 224 -10.31 -20.78 -17.28
C ALA A 224 -11.44 -19.77 -17.02
N MET A 225 -12.37 -19.60 -17.96
CA MET A 225 -13.57 -18.77 -17.80
C MET A 225 -14.61 -19.49 -16.96
N ASP A 226 -14.77 -20.78 -17.16
CA ASP A 226 -15.64 -21.64 -16.37
C ASP A 226 -15.22 -21.63 -14.90
N PHE A 227 -13.93 -21.81 -14.62
CA PHE A 227 -13.40 -21.67 -13.26
C PHE A 227 -13.67 -20.27 -12.66
N ALA A 228 -13.47 -19.21 -13.42
CA ALA A 228 -13.72 -17.86 -12.93
C ALA A 228 -15.21 -17.61 -12.63
N ARG A 229 -16.12 -18.11 -13.50
CA ARG A 229 -17.55 -18.12 -13.27
C ARG A 229 -17.91 -18.89 -11.99
N ASP A 230 -17.36 -20.08 -11.80
CA ASP A 230 -17.64 -20.92 -10.63
C ASP A 230 -17.15 -20.27 -9.33
N ILE A 231 -15.97 -19.64 -9.32
CA ILE A 231 -15.49 -18.85 -8.18
C ILE A 231 -16.42 -17.66 -7.88
N PHE A 232 -16.92 -16.98 -8.90
CA PHE A 232 -17.89 -15.89 -8.72
C PHE A 232 -19.19 -16.42 -8.12
N MET A 233 -19.73 -17.51 -8.66
CA MET A 233 -20.96 -18.12 -8.18
C MET A 233 -20.80 -18.72 -6.78
N PHE A 234 -19.69 -19.36 -6.47
CA PHE A 234 -19.38 -19.85 -5.14
C PHE A 234 -19.34 -18.71 -4.10
N SER A 235 -18.70 -17.58 -4.45
CA SER A 235 -18.76 -16.37 -3.62
C SER A 235 -20.19 -15.91 -3.38
N PHE A 236 -21.01 -15.88 -4.43
CA PHE A 236 -22.41 -15.48 -4.31
C PHE A 236 -23.21 -16.43 -3.42
N TYR A 237 -23.10 -17.73 -3.62
CA TYR A 237 -23.79 -18.75 -2.83
C TYR A 237 -23.36 -18.75 -1.35
N THR A 238 -22.11 -18.43 -1.08
CA THR A 238 -21.56 -18.29 0.28
C THR A 238 -21.70 -16.87 0.86
N ARG A 239 -22.79 -16.15 0.50
CA ARG A 239 -23.14 -14.83 1.03
C ARG A 239 -22.09 -13.74 0.75
N GLY A 240 -21.43 -13.82 -0.39
CA GLY A 240 -20.38 -12.91 -0.78
C GLY A 240 -19.05 -13.15 -0.07
N MET A 241 -18.66 -14.40 0.14
CA MET A 241 -17.36 -14.76 0.68
C MET A 241 -16.24 -14.13 -0.14
N SER A 242 -15.22 -13.59 0.51
CA SER A 242 -14.12 -12.96 -0.20
C SER A 242 -13.20 -14.00 -0.87
N PHE A 243 -12.56 -13.63 -1.99
CA PHE A 243 -11.70 -14.56 -2.72
C PHE A 243 -10.57 -15.13 -1.85
N ILE A 244 -10.02 -14.33 -0.93
CA ILE A 244 -9.00 -14.84 -0.01
C ILE A 244 -9.55 -15.87 0.96
N ASP A 245 -10.78 -15.68 1.45
CA ASP A 245 -11.41 -16.67 2.34
C ASP A 245 -11.65 -17.98 1.59
N MET A 246 -12.18 -17.90 0.35
CA MET A 246 -12.38 -19.08 -0.52
C MET A 246 -11.07 -19.82 -0.81
N ALA A 247 -9.99 -19.09 -1.09
CA ALA A 247 -8.70 -19.69 -1.44
C ALA A 247 -8.09 -20.54 -0.32
N TYR A 248 -8.39 -20.21 0.93
CA TYR A 248 -7.88 -20.91 2.11
C TYR A 248 -8.90 -21.79 2.82
N LEU A 249 -10.12 -21.99 2.25
CA LEU A 249 -11.09 -22.95 2.77
C LEU A 249 -10.55 -24.36 2.71
N LYS A 250 -10.64 -25.08 3.83
CA LYS A 250 -10.20 -26.47 3.93
C LYS A 250 -11.39 -27.44 3.92
N LYS A 251 -11.18 -28.65 3.46
CA LYS A 251 -12.19 -29.72 3.49
C LYS A 251 -12.74 -29.96 4.90
N LYS A 252 -11.89 -29.88 5.92
CA LYS A 252 -12.28 -30.00 7.33
C LYS A 252 -13.19 -28.89 7.86
N ASP A 253 -13.26 -27.75 7.14
CA ASP A 253 -14.13 -26.63 7.52
C ASP A 253 -15.60 -26.90 7.16
N LEU A 254 -15.86 -27.93 6.35
CA LEU A 254 -17.19 -28.43 6.01
C LEU A 254 -17.50 -29.69 6.83
N GLN A 255 -18.43 -29.58 7.78
CA GLN A 255 -18.85 -30.68 8.63
C GLN A 255 -20.35 -30.63 8.82
N ASN A 256 -21.01 -31.82 8.78
CA ASN A 256 -22.45 -31.95 9.02
C ASN A 256 -23.32 -30.97 8.22
N GLY A 257 -22.97 -30.70 6.96
CA GLY A 257 -23.72 -29.78 6.11
C GLY A 257 -23.57 -28.30 6.49
N ILE A 258 -22.57 -27.94 7.31
CA ILE A 258 -22.27 -26.56 7.70
C ILE A 258 -20.81 -26.26 7.36
N LEU A 259 -20.59 -25.22 6.57
CA LEU A 259 -19.29 -24.63 6.33
C LEU A 259 -18.98 -23.61 7.44
N SER A 260 -17.92 -23.87 8.22
CA SER A 260 -17.50 -23.05 9.34
C SER A 260 -16.09 -22.50 9.07
N TYR A 261 -15.94 -21.18 8.92
CA TYR A 261 -14.64 -20.58 8.62
C TYR A 261 -14.43 -19.26 9.35
N ARG A 262 -13.18 -18.94 9.60
CA ARG A 262 -12.79 -17.66 10.20
C ARG A 262 -12.34 -16.69 9.11
N ARG A 263 -13.00 -15.55 9.07
CA ARG A 263 -12.76 -14.52 8.06
C ARG A 263 -11.35 -13.93 8.19
N GLN A 264 -10.56 -13.97 7.12
CA GLN A 264 -9.16 -13.51 7.10
C GLN A 264 -8.98 -12.01 7.40
N LYS A 265 -10.00 -11.20 7.12
CA LYS A 265 -9.91 -9.75 7.31
C LYS A 265 -10.23 -9.31 8.73
N THR A 266 -11.25 -9.88 9.35
CA THR A 266 -11.82 -9.45 10.63
C THR A 266 -11.61 -10.45 11.75
N GLY A 267 -11.26 -11.70 11.42
CA GLY A 267 -11.14 -12.79 12.39
C GLY A 267 -12.49 -13.33 12.89
N GLN A 268 -13.60 -12.83 12.36
CA GLN A 268 -14.94 -13.27 12.75
C GLN A 268 -15.21 -14.69 12.25
N GLN A 269 -15.78 -15.52 13.10
CA GLN A 269 -16.27 -16.86 12.76
C GLN A 269 -17.59 -16.77 12.03
N LEU A 270 -17.73 -17.42 10.89
CA LEU A 270 -18.94 -17.47 10.10
C LEU A 270 -19.36 -18.91 9.85
N PHE A 271 -20.67 -19.12 9.82
CA PHE A 271 -21.30 -20.41 9.56
C PHE A 271 -22.22 -20.27 8.34
N VAL A 272 -22.02 -21.11 7.35
CA VAL A 272 -22.81 -21.12 6.12
C VAL A 272 -23.40 -22.52 5.93
N LYS A 273 -24.74 -22.62 5.88
CA LYS A 273 -25.39 -23.88 5.52
C LYS A 273 -24.93 -24.28 4.13
N TRP A 274 -24.49 -25.53 3.99
CA TRP A 274 -24.04 -26.05 2.73
C TRP A 274 -25.24 -26.41 1.84
N GLU A 275 -25.21 -25.91 0.62
CA GLU A 275 -26.32 -26.09 -0.33
C GLU A 275 -25.81 -26.80 -1.59
N LYS A 276 -26.70 -27.51 -2.28
CA LYS A 276 -26.40 -28.30 -3.48
C LYS A 276 -25.58 -27.54 -4.54
N PRO A 277 -25.86 -26.26 -4.89
CA PRO A 277 -25.07 -25.54 -5.89
C PRO A 277 -23.60 -25.30 -5.48
N MET A 278 -23.31 -25.28 -4.18
CA MET A 278 -21.93 -25.19 -3.69
C MET A 278 -21.20 -26.51 -3.90
N GLN A 279 -21.87 -27.62 -3.63
CA GLN A 279 -21.33 -28.98 -3.84
C GLN A 279 -21.03 -29.22 -5.30
N GLU A 280 -21.98 -28.89 -6.18
CA GLU A 280 -21.83 -29.05 -7.63
C GLU A 280 -20.57 -28.34 -8.17
N ILE A 281 -20.23 -27.14 -7.62
CA ILE A 281 -19.01 -26.44 -7.98
C ILE A 281 -17.77 -27.18 -7.45
N VAL A 282 -17.79 -27.65 -6.22
CA VAL A 282 -16.63 -28.36 -5.64
C VAL A 282 -16.36 -29.66 -6.36
N ASP A 283 -17.41 -30.44 -6.70
CA ASP A 283 -17.31 -31.72 -7.36
C ASP A 283 -16.73 -31.65 -8.80
N LYS A 284 -16.78 -30.46 -9.42
CA LYS A 284 -16.14 -30.23 -10.75
C LYS A 284 -14.63 -30.32 -10.72
N TYR A 285 -14.01 -30.17 -9.55
CA TYR A 285 -12.57 -29.97 -9.43
C TYR A 285 -11.91 -31.05 -8.59
N ASP A 286 -10.86 -31.66 -9.14
CA ASP A 286 -10.01 -32.55 -8.35
C ASP A 286 -9.12 -31.73 -7.39
N THR A 287 -9.37 -31.89 -6.11
CA THR A 287 -8.59 -31.30 -5.02
C THR A 287 -7.97 -32.37 -4.10
N ASN A 288 -7.91 -33.63 -4.52
CA ASN A 288 -7.48 -34.74 -3.67
C ASN A 288 -6.06 -34.58 -3.14
N ALA A 289 -5.16 -33.98 -3.91
CA ALA A 289 -3.78 -33.70 -3.52
C ALA A 289 -3.62 -32.57 -2.49
N THR A 290 -4.70 -31.87 -2.10
CA THR A 290 -4.63 -30.71 -1.21
C THR A 290 -5.69 -30.78 -0.11
N PRO A 291 -5.47 -30.09 1.03
CA PRO A 291 -6.47 -29.97 2.07
C PRO A 291 -7.56 -28.95 1.76
N TYR A 292 -7.47 -28.24 0.63
CA TYR A 292 -8.38 -27.15 0.27
C TYR A 292 -9.61 -27.61 -0.48
N LEU A 293 -10.74 -26.91 -0.30
CA LEU A 293 -12.01 -27.20 -0.98
C LEU A 293 -12.00 -26.80 -2.46
N LEU A 294 -11.29 -25.73 -2.81
CA LEU A 294 -11.23 -25.19 -4.16
C LEU A 294 -9.80 -25.19 -4.68
N PRO A 295 -9.57 -25.39 -5.99
CA PRO A 295 -8.25 -25.57 -6.58
C PRO A 295 -7.52 -24.22 -6.81
N VAL A 296 -7.55 -23.33 -5.82
CA VAL A 296 -6.83 -22.05 -5.85
C VAL A 296 -5.38 -22.22 -5.44
N ILE A 297 -5.14 -23.02 -4.40
CA ILE A 297 -3.80 -23.42 -3.94
C ILE A 297 -3.68 -24.91 -4.28
N ARG A 298 -2.84 -25.22 -5.26
CA ARG A 298 -2.71 -26.58 -5.84
C ARG A 298 -1.41 -27.27 -5.45
N ASP A 299 -0.34 -26.50 -5.24
CA ASP A 299 0.98 -27.00 -4.88
C ASP A 299 1.27 -26.65 -3.43
N MET A 300 1.37 -27.70 -2.59
CA MET A 300 1.65 -27.55 -1.16
C MET A 300 3.13 -27.23 -0.86
N HIS A 301 4.02 -27.40 -1.84
CA HIS A 301 5.45 -27.10 -1.72
C HIS A 301 5.78 -25.67 -2.16
N ALA A 302 4.88 -25.03 -2.92
CA ALA A 302 5.05 -23.65 -3.36
C ALA A 302 4.35 -22.65 -2.43
N ASP A 303 4.78 -21.38 -2.49
CA ASP A 303 4.18 -20.30 -1.69
C ASP A 303 2.68 -20.17 -1.98
N ALA A 304 1.87 -20.54 -1.02
CA ALA A 304 0.40 -20.48 -1.08
C ALA A 304 -0.10 -19.05 -1.35
N ARG A 305 0.59 -18.03 -0.81
CA ARG A 305 0.21 -16.63 -1.02
C ARG A 305 0.46 -16.18 -2.46
N ARG A 306 1.53 -16.63 -3.07
CA ARG A 306 1.83 -16.37 -4.49
C ARG A 306 0.79 -17.02 -5.37
N GLN A 307 0.44 -18.28 -5.11
CA GLN A 307 -0.62 -19.01 -5.84
C GLN A 307 -1.96 -18.27 -5.74
N TYR A 308 -2.37 -17.90 -4.53
CA TYR A 308 -3.57 -17.08 -4.29
C TYR A 308 -3.56 -15.79 -5.12
N LYS A 309 -2.45 -15.01 -5.11
CA LYS A 309 -2.36 -13.76 -5.87
C LYS A 309 -2.50 -13.99 -7.37
N ASN A 310 -1.80 -14.97 -7.91
CA ASN A 310 -1.86 -15.31 -9.33
C ASN A 310 -3.29 -15.74 -9.74
N ALA A 311 -3.92 -16.61 -8.96
CA ALA A 311 -5.30 -17.02 -9.20
C ALA A 311 -6.28 -15.85 -9.11
N ALA A 312 -6.09 -14.91 -8.14
CA ALA A 312 -6.93 -13.73 -8.03
C ALA A 312 -6.84 -12.82 -9.27
N HIS A 313 -5.65 -12.66 -9.83
CA HIS A 313 -5.46 -11.92 -11.08
C HIS A 313 -6.13 -12.62 -12.25
N LEU A 314 -5.88 -13.92 -12.42
CA LEU A 314 -6.47 -14.72 -13.50
C LEU A 314 -8.00 -14.69 -13.44
N VAL A 315 -8.59 -14.99 -12.29
CA VAL A 315 -10.04 -14.99 -12.09
C VAL A 315 -10.65 -13.63 -12.42
N ASN A 316 -10.09 -12.53 -11.92
CA ASN A 316 -10.63 -11.21 -12.22
C ASN A 316 -10.44 -10.78 -13.69
N ASP A 317 -9.36 -11.21 -14.35
CA ASP A 317 -9.17 -11.00 -15.79
C ASP A 317 -10.25 -11.73 -16.62
N LYS A 318 -10.49 -13.00 -16.30
CA LYS A 318 -11.55 -13.80 -16.98
C LYS A 318 -12.95 -13.26 -16.68
N LEU A 319 -13.22 -12.84 -15.44
CA LEU A 319 -14.50 -12.22 -15.09
C LEU A 319 -14.75 -10.93 -15.85
N LYS A 320 -13.72 -10.08 -16.06
CA LYS A 320 -13.88 -8.89 -16.91
C LYS A 320 -14.32 -9.25 -18.31
N LYS A 321 -13.68 -10.25 -18.93
CA LYS A 321 -14.07 -10.72 -20.27
C LYS A 321 -15.49 -11.28 -20.31
N LEU A 322 -15.91 -12.01 -19.28
CA LEU A 322 -17.30 -12.46 -19.14
C LEU A 322 -18.28 -11.27 -19.03
N GLY A 323 -17.90 -10.23 -18.27
CA GLY A 323 -18.71 -9.01 -18.18
C GLY A 323 -18.85 -8.30 -19.51
N GLU A 324 -17.77 -8.21 -20.30
CA GLU A 324 -17.77 -7.64 -21.65
C GLU A 324 -18.66 -8.44 -22.59
N GLN A 325 -18.60 -9.77 -22.57
CA GLN A 325 -19.46 -10.67 -23.37
C GLN A 325 -20.95 -10.51 -23.03
N LEU A 326 -21.26 -10.24 -21.76
CA LEU A 326 -22.62 -9.99 -21.30
C LEU A 326 -23.09 -8.53 -21.52
N GLY A 327 -22.25 -7.67 -22.10
CA GLY A 327 -22.56 -6.26 -22.35
C GLY A 327 -22.73 -5.46 -21.07
N LEU A 328 -21.99 -5.77 -20.00
CA LEU A 328 -22.08 -5.05 -18.74
C LEU A 328 -21.26 -3.74 -18.80
N ASP A 329 -21.87 -2.62 -18.41
CA ASP A 329 -21.22 -1.30 -18.32
C ASP A 329 -20.15 -1.23 -17.22
N ILE A 330 -20.15 -2.19 -16.30
CA ILE A 330 -19.21 -2.26 -15.19
C ILE A 330 -18.29 -3.48 -15.31
N PRO A 331 -17.00 -3.34 -14.98
CA PRO A 331 -16.11 -4.50 -15.00
C PRO A 331 -16.51 -5.52 -13.92
N LEU A 332 -16.80 -6.74 -14.38
CA LEU A 332 -17.11 -7.85 -13.48
C LEU A 332 -15.83 -8.29 -12.76
N THR A 333 -15.91 -8.47 -11.46
CA THR A 333 -14.81 -8.96 -10.61
C THR A 333 -15.37 -9.88 -9.53
N SER A 334 -14.52 -10.67 -8.88
CA SER A 334 -14.94 -11.53 -7.77
C SER A 334 -15.63 -10.75 -6.64
N TYR A 335 -15.30 -9.47 -6.47
CA TYR A 335 -15.93 -8.62 -5.45
C TYR A 335 -17.36 -8.18 -5.82
N VAL A 336 -17.71 -8.19 -7.09
CA VAL A 336 -19.08 -7.88 -7.58
C VAL A 336 -20.09 -8.93 -7.08
N ALA A 337 -19.69 -10.19 -6.91
CA ALA A 337 -20.54 -11.22 -6.30
C ALA A 337 -21.01 -10.81 -4.90
N ARG A 338 -20.09 -10.28 -4.08
CA ARG A 338 -20.39 -9.81 -2.73
C ARG A 338 -21.30 -8.57 -2.74
N HIS A 339 -21.07 -7.64 -3.64
CA HIS A 339 -21.94 -6.47 -3.83
C HIS A 339 -23.32 -6.88 -4.29
N GLY A 340 -23.40 -7.79 -5.29
CA GLY A 340 -24.66 -8.31 -5.81
C GLY A 340 -25.48 -9.01 -4.73
N TRP A 341 -24.86 -9.89 -3.94
CA TRP A 341 -25.56 -10.57 -2.84
C TRP A 341 -26.16 -9.58 -1.84
N ALA A 342 -25.36 -8.60 -1.40
CA ALA A 342 -25.81 -7.60 -0.44
C ALA A 342 -26.94 -6.71 -0.97
N SER A 343 -26.86 -6.28 -2.24
CA SER A 343 -27.91 -5.48 -2.88
C SER A 343 -29.18 -6.28 -3.04
N ILE A 344 -29.10 -7.52 -3.54
CA ILE A 344 -30.25 -8.40 -3.71
C ILE A 344 -30.91 -8.70 -2.36
N ALA A 345 -30.11 -8.94 -1.30
CA ALA A 345 -30.64 -9.13 0.05
C ALA A 345 -31.41 -7.91 0.53
N LYS A 346 -30.89 -6.69 0.30
CA LYS A 346 -31.57 -5.44 0.62
C LYS A 346 -32.85 -5.27 -0.21
N ASP A 347 -32.82 -5.54 -1.51
CA ASP A 347 -33.98 -5.44 -2.41
C ASP A 347 -35.09 -6.45 -2.03
N ARG A 348 -34.72 -7.53 -1.34
CA ARG A 348 -35.62 -8.53 -0.75
C ARG A 348 -36.07 -8.18 0.65
N ASN A 349 -35.81 -6.96 1.13
CA ASN A 349 -36.17 -6.46 2.48
C ASN A 349 -35.56 -7.30 3.63
N ILE A 350 -34.43 -7.96 3.43
CA ILE A 350 -33.70 -8.64 4.51
C ILE A 350 -33.16 -7.56 5.46
N PRO A 351 -33.42 -7.69 6.79
CA PRO A 351 -32.95 -6.72 7.77
C PRO A 351 -31.43 -6.47 7.70
N LEU A 352 -31.04 -5.21 7.89
CA LEU A 352 -29.64 -4.79 7.80
C LEU A 352 -28.72 -5.55 8.77
N ALA A 353 -29.23 -5.87 9.97
CA ALA A 353 -28.52 -6.67 10.96
C ALA A 353 -28.15 -8.05 10.41
N ILE A 354 -29.12 -8.73 9.79
CA ILE A 354 -28.92 -10.06 9.17
C ILE A 354 -27.92 -9.97 8.01
N ILE A 355 -28.03 -8.94 7.15
CA ILE A 355 -27.05 -8.73 6.06
C ILE A 355 -25.65 -8.51 6.63
N SER A 356 -25.53 -7.71 7.71
CA SER A 356 -24.27 -7.40 8.37
C SER A 356 -23.61 -8.66 8.93
N GLU A 357 -24.36 -9.45 9.66
CA GLU A 357 -23.91 -10.72 10.24
C GLU A 357 -23.52 -11.72 9.15
N ALA A 358 -24.40 -11.93 8.15
CA ALA A 358 -24.16 -12.85 7.03
C ALA A 358 -22.88 -12.51 6.24
N MET A 359 -22.56 -11.22 6.13
CA MET A 359 -21.34 -10.74 5.46
C MET A 359 -20.12 -10.71 6.38
N GLY A 360 -20.27 -10.93 7.68
CA GLY A 360 -19.19 -10.83 8.66
C GLY A 360 -18.63 -9.40 8.75
N HIS A 361 -19.48 -8.40 8.86
CA HIS A 361 -19.08 -7.03 9.15
C HIS A 361 -19.06 -6.80 10.66
N ASP A 362 -18.02 -6.11 11.16
CA ASP A 362 -17.86 -5.81 12.58
C ASP A 362 -18.93 -4.83 13.11
N SER A 363 -19.62 -4.12 12.22
CA SER A 363 -20.71 -3.20 12.58
C SER A 363 -21.69 -2.99 11.42
N GLU A 364 -22.97 -2.74 11.77
CA GLU A 364 -23.99 -2.34 10.80
C GLU A 364 -23.65 -1.03 10.09
N LYS A 365 -22.90 -0.12 10.73
CA LYS A 365 -22.41 1.12 10.11
C LYS A 365 -21.61 0.81 8.85
N THR A 366 -20.75 -0.23 8.87
CA THR A 366 -20.02 -0.69 7.70
C THR A 366 -20.97 -1.18 6.61
N THR A 367 -21.98 -1.96 6.97
CA THR A 367 -22.99 -2.46 6.02
C THR A 367 -23.83 -1.33 5.46
N ARG A 368 -24.22 -0.37 6.27
CA ARG A 368 -24.97 0.82 5.85
C ARG A 368 -24.19 1.66 4.83
N ILE A 369 -22.92 1.95 5.10
CA ILE A 369 -22.03 2.66 4.15
C ILE A 369 -21.87 1.84 2.86
N TYR A 370 -21.77 0.52 3.00
CA TYR A 370 -21.64 -0.39 1.88
C TYR A 370 -22.86 -0.39 0.96
N LEU A 371 -24.07 -0.33 1.54
CA LEU A 371 -25.35 -0.33 0.82
C LEU A 371 -25.85 1.08 0.45
N ALA A 372 -25.41 2.13 1.14
CA ALA A 372 -25.88 3.50 0.95
C ALA A 372 -25.63 4.09 -0.45
N SER A 373 -24.71 3.49 -1.21
CA SER A 373 -24.39 3.94 -2.57
C SER A 373 -25.15 3.21 -3.69
N LEU A 374 -26.14 2.38 -3.32
CA LEU A 374 -26.89 1.53 -4.26
C LEU A 374 -28.29 2.05 -4.59
N ASP A 375 -28.71 3.21 -4.03
CA ASP A 375 -30.15 3.46 -3.92
C ASP A 375 -30.64 4.87 -4.28
N THR A 376 -30.63 5.21 -5.56
CA THR A 376 -31.59 6.21 -6.11
C THR A 376 -32.93 5.56 -6.46
N SER A 377 -32.92 4.30 -6.94
CA SER A 377 -34.15 3.63 -7.39
C SER A 377 -35.16 3.29 -6.27
N ALA A 378 -34.70 3.08 -5.03
CA ALA A 378 -35.60 2.81 -3.92
C ALA A 378 -36.29 4.09 -3.45
N VAL A 379 -35.61 5.22 -3.47
CA VAL A 379 -36.21 6.53 -3.19
C VAL A 379 -37.29 6.85 -4.24
N ASP A 380 -36.97 6.62 -5.52
CA ASP A 380 -37.91 6.85 -6.62
C ASP A 380 -39.12 5.93 -6.54
N LYS A 381 -38.93 4.65 -6.20
CA LYS A 381 -40.04 3.70 -5.95
C LYS A 381 -40.87 4.09 -4.75
N ALA A 382 -40.28 4.53 -3.64
CA ALA A 382 -40.98 5.00 -2.46
C ALA A 382 -41.81 6.25 -2.82
N ASN A 383 -41.22 7.21 -3.51
CA ASN A 383 -41.89 8.40 -3.99
C ASN A 383 -43.05 8.07 -4.94
N SER A 384 -42.86 7.15 -5.88
CA SER A 384 -43.94 6.70 -6.77
C SER A 384 -45.11 6.03 -6.01
N ARG A 385 -44.82 5.32 -4.91
CA ARG A 385 -45.89 4.75 -4.06
C ARG A 385 -46.64 5.84 -3.32
N ILE A 386 -45.96 6.86 -2.81
CA ILE A 386 -46.60 8.01 -2.13
C ILE A 386 -47.48 8.76 -3.12
N LEU A 387 -46.96 9.05 -4.32
CA LEU A 387 -47.72 9.76 -5.35
C LEU A 387 -48.94 8.98 -5.85
N LYS A 388 -48.90 7.65 -5.83
CA LYS A 388 -50.05 6.80 -6.19
C LYS A 388 -51.09 6.71 -5.09
N ALA A 389 -50.79 7.14 -3.87
CA ALA A 389 -51.71 7.15 -2.73
C ALA A 389 -52.40 8.51 -2.58
N LEU A 390 -52.02 9.52 -3.38
CA LEU A 390 -52.71 10.82 -3.50
C LEU A 390 -53.80 10.76 -4.59
#